data_dfc3c43d6abeeafded9432fbf582df01
#
_entry.id   dfc3c43d6abeeafded9432fbf582df01
#
_cell.length_a   1.000
_cell.length_b   1.000
_cell.length_c   1.000
_cell.angle_alpha   90.00
_cell.angle_beta   90.00
_cell.angle_gamma   90.00
#
_symmetry.space_group_name_H-M   'P 1'
#
loop_
_entity.id
_entity.type
_entity.pdbx_description
1 polymer ?
#
loop_
_entity_poly.entity_id
_entity_poly.type
_entity_poly.pdbx_seq_one_letter_code
_entity_poly.pdbx_strand_id
1 'polypeptide(L)'
;MIAAVAEAQLQQFLDKVRQLNAFVALTEADPALRDALRDCSHHHQVVALARQCGFEIGRRWGERNAPLPAGPNLLGGPCPPPGRETSEILLQGADWRLEKIHSCEATTPSGAWYDQQASEWVTLLQGSALLQFADESEPRALGPGDSVLIAPHRRHRVEATDPAPGSVWLALFFGAACAG
;
A
#
# COMPACT_ATOMS: atom_id res chain seq x y z
N MET A 1 4.20 22.30 24.82
CA MET A 1 3.62 21.91 23.53
C MET A 1 3.09 20.46 23.51
N ILE A 2 3.84 19.46 23.99
CA ILE A 2 3.42 18.04 24.01
C ILE A 2 2.19 17.81 24.91
N ALA A 3 2.11 18.44 26.09
CA ALA A 3 0.98 18.28 27.02
C ALA A 3 -0.35 18.79 26.44
N ALA A 4 -0.35 19.91 25.70
CA ALA A 4 -1.56 20.46 25.08
C ALA A 4 -2.10 19.57 23.94
N VAL A 5 -1.22 18.85 23.24
CA VAL A 5 -1.63 17.89 22.20
C VAL A 5 -2.27 16.66 22.83
N ALA A 6 -1.71 16.15 23.92
CA ALA A 6 -2.26 15.00 24.63
C ALA A 6 -3.63 15.31 25.26
N GLU A 7 -3.80 16.51 25.79
CA GLU A 7 -5.07 16.96 26.36
C GLU A 7 -6.16 17.11 25.29
N ALA A 8 -5.84 17.72 24.14
CA ALA A 8 -6.76 17.83 23.01
C ALA A 8 -7.18 16.44 22.47
N GLN A 9 -6.26 15.50 22.43
CA GLN A 9 -6.54 14.12 22.01
C GLN A 9 -7.45 13.40 23.01
N LEU A 10 -7.23 13.60 24.31
CA LEU A 10 -8.09 13.04 25.35
C LEU A 10 -9.52 13.60 25.25
N GLN A 11 -9.67 14.90 25.04
CA GLN A 11 -11.00 15.52 24.86
C GLN A 11 -11.72 14.95 23.64
N GLN A 12 -11.03 14.82 22.49
CA GLN A 12 -11.60 14.18 21.31
C GLN A 12 -12.05 12.74 21.55
N PHE A 13 -11.28 11.99 22.34
CA PHE A 13 -11.66 10.63 22.74
C PHE A 13 -12.91 10.62 23.61
N LEU A 14 -12.97 11.48 24.63
CA LEU A 14 -14.12 11.59 25.52
C LEU A 14 -15.39 12.02 24.78
N ASP A 15 -15.27 12.92 23.80
CA ASP A 15 -16.41 13.34 22.96
C ASP A 15 -16.94 12.17 22.13
N LYS A 16 -16.06 11.32 21.60
CA LYS A 16 -16.48 10.10 20.88
C LYS A 16 -17.18 9.10 21.77
N VAL A 17 -16.68 8.91 22.98
CA VAL A 17 -17.34 8.03 23.96
C VAL A 17 -18.75 8.53 24.28
N ARG A 18 -18.92 9.86 24.44
CA ARG A 18 -20.24 10.47 24.65
C ARG A 18 -21.18 10.24 23.47
N GLN A 19 -20.69 10.43 22.21
CA GLN A 19 -21.48 10.19 21.01
C GLN A 19 -21.85 8.73 20.85
N LEU A 20 -20.94 7.81 21.12
CA LEU A 20 -21.22 6.39 21.10
C LEU A 20 -22.31 6.00 22.10
N ASN A 21 -22.20 6.47 23.35
CA ASN A 21 -23.21 6.21 24.38
C ASN A 21 -24.56 6.79 23.99
N ALA A 22 -24.61 7.99 23.40
CA ALA A 22 -25.84 8.62 22.93
C ALA A 22 -26.46 7.84 21.77
N PHE A 23 -25.66 7.34 20.83
CA PHE A 23 -26.14 6.49 19.75
C PHE A 23 -26.70 5.15 20.28
N VAL A 24 -26.01 4.51 21.23
CA VAL A 24 -26.50 3.28 21.88
C VAL A 24 -27.86 3.55 22.55
N ALA A 25 -27.99 4.62 23.35
CA ALA A 25 -29.24 4.98 24.00
C ALA A 25 -30.38 5.22 22.99
N LEU A 26 -30.10 5.85 21.83
CA LEU A 26 -31.08 6.02 20.78
C LEU A 26 -31.51 4.68 20.18
N THR A 27 -30.58 3.76 19.92
CA THR A 27 -30.91 2.41 19.41
C THR A 27 -31.72 1.57 20.40
N GLU A 28 -31.57 1.79 21.71
CA GLU A 28 -32.39 1.15 22.74
C GLU A 28 -33.82 1.69 22.77
N ALA A 29 -33.98 2.98 22.49
CA ALA A 29 -35.27 3.65 22.50
C ALA A 29 -36.08 3.47 21.19
N ASP A 30 -35.40 3.26 20.04
CA ASP A 30 -36.00 3.16 18.72
C ASP A 30 -35.88 1.72 18.16
N PRO A 31 -37.01 0.96 18.11
CA PRO A 31 -37.01 -0.41 17.56
C PRO A 31 -36.60 -0.49 16.09
N ALA A 32 -36.98 0.49 15.26
CA ALA A 32 -36.65 0.50 13.85
C ALA A 32 -35.14 0.71 13.62
N LEU A 33 -34.52 1.60 14.42
CA LEU A 33 -33.09 1.82 14.40
C LEU A 33 -32.32 0.59 14.92
N ARG A 34 -32.85 -0.12 15.89
CA ARG A 34 -32.30 -1.36 16.41
C ARG A 34 -32.29 -2.47 15.36
N ASP A 35 -33.36 -2.58 14.58
CA ASP A 35 -33.45 -3.56 13.50
C ASP A 35 -32.49 -3.19 12.37
N ALA A 36 -32.40 -1.94 11.97
CA ALA A 36 -31.41 -1.47 11.02
C ALA A 36 -29.96 -1.74 11.47
N LEU A 37 -29.68 -1.61 12.79
CA LEU A 37 -28.36 -1.95 13.34
C LEU A 37 -28.06 -3.45 13.27
N ARG A 38 -29.05 -4.31 13.46
CA ARG A 38 -28.90 -5.77 13.30
C ARG A 38 -28.57 -6.18 11.87
N ASP A 39 -29.11 -5.45 10.90
CA ASP A 39 -28.87 -5.73 9.48
C ASP A 39 -27.48 -5.29 9.02
N CYS A 40 -26.75 -4.53 9.85
CA CYS A 40 -25.37 -4.17 9.57
C CYS A 40 -24.43 -5.37 9.66
N SER A 41 -23.82 -5.76 8.54
CA SER A 41 -22.89 -6.90 8.48
C SER A 41 -21.42 -6.50 8.73
N HIS A 42 -21.09 -5.19 8.69
CA HIS A 42 -19.74 -4.71 8.92
C HIS A 42 -19.74 -3.33 9.59
N HIS A 43 -18.61 -3.04 10.26
CA HIS A 43 -18.40 -1.80 11.01
C HIS A 43 -18.71 -0.52 10.22
N HIS A 44 -18.37 -0.46 8.92
CA HIS A 44 -18.64 0.71 8.09
C HIS A 44 -20.14 1.02 7.95
N GLN A 45 -21.00 0.01 7.92
CA GLN A 45 -22.46 0.19 7.89
C GLN A 45 -22.97 0.75 9.22
N VAL A 46 -22.45 0.27 10.34
CA VAL A 46 -22.77 0.81 11.68
C VAL A 46 -22.39 2.28 11.79
N VAL A 47 -21.19 2.65 11.30
CA VAL A 47 -20.73 4.04 11.29
C VAL A 47 -21.59 4.92 10.38
N ALA A 48 -21.99 4.41 9.20
CA ALA A 48 -22.88 5.13 8.29
C ALA A 48 -24.26 5.36 8.91
N LEU A 49 -24.82 4.35 9.56
CA LEU A 49 -26.10 4.44 10.27
C LEU A 49 -26.04 5.46 11.41
N ALA A 50 -24.99 5.44 12.22
CA ALA A 50 -24.78 6.41 13.28
C ALA A 50 -24.68 7.85 12.73
N ARG A 51 -23.99 8.07 11.60
CA ARG A 51 -23.91 9.37 10.95
C ARG A 51 -25.25 9.87 10.45
N GLN A 52 -26.11 9.00 9.92
CA GLN A 52 -27.48 9.36 9.53
C GLN A 52 -28.29 9.85 10.72
N CYS A 53 -27.99 9.34 11.91
CA CYS A 53 -28.59 9.78 13.19
C CYS A 53 -27.87 10.98 13.82
N GLY A 54 -26.86 11.56 13.18
CA GLY A 54 -26.11 12.72 13.68
C GLY A 54 -24.95 12.39 14.62
N PHE A 55 -24.55 11.13 14.73
CA PHE A 55 -23.46 10.71 15.61
C PHE A 55 -22.19 10.36 14.82
N GLU A 56 -21.04 10.91 15.24
CA GLU A 56 -19.73 10.61 14.66
C GLU A 56 -18.97 9.62 15.56
N ILE A 57 -19.24 8.33 15.38
CA ILE A 57 -18.62 7.24 16.17
C ILE A 57 -17.45 6.56 15.46
N GLY A 58 -17.28 6.83 14.16
CA GLY A 58 -16.40 6.09 13.28
C GLY A 58 -15.01 6.65 13.17
N ARG A 59 -14.11 6.35 14.13
CA ARG A 59 -12.68 6.51 13.88
C ARG A 59 -11.83 5.60 14.75
N ARG A 60 -10.97 4.87 14.10
CA ARG A 60 -9.71 4.45 14.70
C ARG A 60 -8.79 5.67 14.82
N TRP A 61 -7.86 5.66 15.75
CA TRP A 61 -6.79 6.65 15.84
C TRP A 61 -6.13 6.84 14.47
N GLY A 62 -6.04 8.08 13.99
CA GLY A 62 -5.40 8.42 12.72
C GLY A 62 -6.30 8.42 11.48
N GLU A 63 -7.55 7.98 11.55
CA GLU A 63 -8.48 8.11 10.42
C GLU A 63 -8.82 9.59 10.17
N ARG A 64 -8.55 10.06 8.96
CA ARG A 64 -8.91 11.42 8.52
C ARG A 64 -10.40 11.51 8.19
N ASN A 65 -11.00 12.72 8.33
CA ASN A 65 -12.43 12.97 8.11
C ASN A 65 -12.93 12.81 6.67
N ALA A 66 -12.03 12.79 5.69
CA ALA A 66 -12.37 12.52 4.30
C ALA A 66 -11.84 11.13 3.93
N PRO A 67 -12.58 10.32 3.16
CA PRO A 67 -11.94 9.23 2.48
C PRO A 67 -10.81 9.85 1.67
N LEU A 68 -9.58 9.39 1.91
CA LEU A 68 -8.50 9.69 0.98
C LEU A 68 -9.00 9.26 -0.40
N PRO A 69 -8.84 10.08 -1.44
CA PRO A 69 -9.12 9.62 -2.78
C PRO A 69 -8.40 8.28 -2.94
N ALA A 70 -9.10 7.26 -3.42
CA ALA A 70 -8.46 6.00 -3.73
C ALA A 70 -7.28 6.34 -4.65
N GLY A 71 -6.08 5.99 -4.23
CA GLY A 71 -4.91 6.09 -5.10
C GLY A 71 -5.13 5.27 -6.37
N PRO A 72 -4.36 5.49 -7.42
CA PRO A 72 -4.44 4.67 -8.61
C PRO A 72 -4.25 3.19 -8.23
N ASN A 73 -5.03 2.30 -8.86
CA ASN A 73 -4.84 0.87 -8.66
C ASN A 73 -3.46 0.49 -9.22
N LEU A 74 -2.57 -0.02 -8.38
CA LEU A 74 -1.22 -0.39 -8.78
C LEU A 74 -1.20 -1.51 -9.84
N LEU A 75 -2.23 -2.35 -9.87
CA LEU A 75 -2.40 -3.41 -10.87
C LEU A 75 -3.16 -2.93 -12.11
N GLY A 76 -3.61 -1.67 -12.13
CA GLY A 76 -4.27 -1.06 -13.26
C GLY A 76 -3.28 -0.53 -14.30
N GLY A 77 -3.82 -0.28 -15.50
CA GLY A 77 -3.06 0.25 -16.62
C GLY A 77 -2.72 -0.80 -17.69
N PRO A 78 -2.28 -0.37 -18.87
CA PRO A 78 -1.93 -1.28 -19.96
C PRO A 78 -0.65 -2.05 -19.63
N CYS A 79 -0.60 -3.32 -20.01
CA CYS A 79 0.63 -4.10 -20.03
C CYS A 79 1.58 -3.52 -21.11
N PRO A 80 2.87 -3.33 -20.81
CA PRO A 80 3.83 -2.96 -21.84
C PRO A 80 3.94 -4.04 -22.93
N PRO A 81 4.46 -3.71 -24.10
CA PRO A 81 4.70 -4.71 -25.15
C PRO A 81 5.67 -5.81 -24.68
N PRO A 82 5.59 -7.03 -25.25
CA PRO A 82 6.53 -8.10 -24.95
C PRO A 82 8.00 -7.66 -25.07
N GLY A 83 8.84 -8.10 -24.15
CA GLY A 83 10.25 -7.72 -24.04
C GLY A 83 10.46 -6.31 -23.48
N ARG A 84 9.44 -5.65 -22.95
CA ARG A 84 9.51 -4.29 -22.43
C ARG A 84 9.10 -4.19 -20.97
N GLU A 85 9.64 -3.14 -20.38
CA GLU A 85 9.35 -2.72 -19.02
C GLU A 85 9.03 -1.24 -19.00
N THR A 86 8.12 -0.83 -18.13
CA THR A 86 7.79 0.58 -17.82
C THR A 86 7.91 0.79 -16.33
N SER A 87 8.45 1.94 -15.92
CA SER A 87 8.48 2.36 -14.52
C SER A 87 7.77 3.70 -14.33
N GLU A 88 7.16 3.86 -13.18
CA GLU A 88 6.44 5.05 -12.75
C GLU A 88 6.82 5.37 -11.31
N ILE A 89 7.34 6.59 -11.06
CA ILE A 89 7.61 7.05 -9.70
C ILE A 89 6.26 7.41 -9.06
N LEU A 90 5.88 6.66 -8.03
CA LEU A 90 4.65 6.88 -7.28
C LEU A 90 4.82 7.95 -6.19
N LEU A 91 5.94 7.90 -5.50
CA LEU A 91 6.31 8.80 -4.41
C LEU A 91 7.82 8.95 -4.36
N GLN A 92 8.30 10.10 -3.93
CA GLN A 92 9.73 10.33 -3.73
C GLN A 92 10.01 11.33 -2.61
N GLY A 93 11.18 11.23 -2.00
CA GLY A 93 11.74 12.14 -1.02
C GLY A 93 13.18 12.49 -1.36
N ALA A 94 13.91 13.11 -0.41
CA ALA A 94 15.29 13.55 -0.65
C ALA A 94 16.27 12.38 -0.90
N ASP A 95 16.04 11.25 -0.24
CA ASP A 95 16.93 10.08 -0.20
C ASP A 95 16.21 8.76 -0.45
N TRP A 96 15.00 8.82 -0.99
CA TRP A 96 14.19 7.63 -1.33
C TRP A 96 13.22 7.89 -2.46
N ARG A 97 12.85 6.86 -3.21
CA ARG A 97 11.75 6.85 -4.17
C ARG A 97 11.05 5.49 -4.18
N LEU A 98 9.76 5.53 -4.40
CA LEU A 98 8.89 4.37 -4.56
C LEU A 98 8.44 4.33 -6.02
N GLU A 99 8.72 3.22 -6.69
CA GLU A 99 8.38 3.01 -8.09
C GLU A 99 7.44 1.82 -8.25
N LYS A 100 6.50 1.95 -9.18
CA LYS A 100 5.82 0.82 -9.79
C LYS A 100 6.57 0.44 -11.05
N ILE A 101 6.91 -0.83 -11.18
CA ILE A 101 7.53 -1.37 -12.38
C ILE A 101 6.57 -2.40 -12.97
N HIS A 102 6.34 -2.34 -14.28
CA HIS A 102 5.50 -3.30 -14.99
C HIS A 102 6.30 -3.89 -16.16
N SER A 103 6.54 -5.18 -16.09
CA SER A 103 7.37 -5.95 -17.02
C SER A 103 6.51 -6.95 -17.79
N CYS A 104 6.73 -7.11 -19.08
CA CYS A 104 6.06 -8.11 -19.92
C CYS A 104 7.12 -8.87 -20.74
N GLU A 105 7.36 -10.15 -20.41
CA GLU A 105 8.44 -10.95 -21.02
C GLU A 105 9.78 -10.21 -21.05
N ALA A 106 9.97 -9.27 -20.12
CA ALA A 106 11.18 -8.46 -20.01
C ALA A 106 12.28 -9.22 -19.29
N THR A 107 13.48 -9.10 -19.81
CA THR A 107 14.69 -9.66 -19.21
C THR A 107 15.82 -8.64 -19.27
N THR A 108 16.75 -8.72 -18.32
CA THR A 108 17.98 -7.93 -18.41
C THR A 108 18.83 -8.47 -19.57
N PRO A 109 19.37 -7.62 -20.46
CA PRO A 109 20.20 -8.08 -21.58
C PRO A 109 21.34 -8.99 -21.14
N SER A 110 21.68 -9.96 -21.97
CA SER A 110 22.77 -10.91 -21.68
C SER A 110 24.07 -10.19 -21.36
N GLY A 111 24.73 -10.58 -20.29
CA GLY A 111 25.96 -9.97 -19.79
C GLY A 111 25.78 -8.67 -19.01
N ALA A 112 24.59 -8.07 -19.00
CA ALA A 112 24.29 -6.89 -18.20
C ALA A 112 23.86 -7.27 -16.78
N TRP A 113 24.16 -6.37 -15.83
CA TRP A 113 23.79 -6.47 -14.43
C TRP A 113 23.40 -5.08 -13.92
N TYR A 114 22.37 -5.02 -13.11
CA TYR A 114 22.11 -3.84 -12.30
C TYR A 114 23.16 -3.76 -11.18
N ASP A 115 23.74 -2.58 -11.01
CA ASP A 115 24.69 -2.24 -9.96
C ASP A 115 24.39 -0.80 -9.54
N GLN A 116 23.84 -0.63 -8.36
CA GLN A 116 23.29 0.64 -7.90
C GLN A 116 23.82 1.01 -6.50
N GLN A 117 23.92 2.31 -6.23
CA GLN A 117 24.39 2.83 -4.93
C GLN A 117 23.30 2.79 -3.85
N ALA A 118 22.02 2.85 -4.26
CA ALA A 118 20.90 2.80 -3.34
C ALA A 118 20.61 1.36 -2.91
N SER A 119 20.12 1.18 -1.69
CA SER A 119 19.39 -0.03 -1.33
C SER A 119 18.08 -0.09 -2.09
N GLU A 120 17.66 -1.27 -2.47
CA GLU A 120 16.36 -1.52 -3.11
C GLU A 120 15.61 -2.59 -2.32
N TRP A 121 14.40 -2.26 -1.89
CA TRP A 121 13.45 -3.28 -1.45
C TRP A 121 12.39 -3.44 -2.52
N VAL A 122 12.28 -4.62 -3.09
CA VAL A 122 11.32 -4.92 -4.15
C VAL A 122 10.37 -6.03 -3.72
N THR A 123 9.08 -5.89 -4.05
CA THR A 123 8.06 -6.91 -3.89
C THR A 123 7.30 -7.12 -5.17
N LEU A 124 6.96 -8.36 -5.48
CA LEU A 124 6.11 -8.70 -6.61
C LEU A 124 4.64 -8.61 -6.18
N LEU A 125 3.84 -7.86 -6.91
CA LEU A 125 2.41 -7.67 -6.67
C LEU A 125 1.55 -8.59 -7.55
N GLN A 126 2.03 -8.89 -8.76
CA GLN A 126 1.34 -9.69 -9.78
C GLN A 126 2.34 -10.43 -10.65
N GLY A 127 1.92 -11.60 -11.14
CA GLY A 127 2.73 -12.43 -12.05
C GLY A 127 3.83 -13.20 -11.35
N SER A 128 4.82 -13.65 -12.10
CA SER A 128 6.02 -14.30 -11.62
C SER A 128 7.29 -13.69 -12.19
N ALA A 129 8.42 -13.92 -11.53
CA ALA A 129 9.70 -13.48 -12.04
C ALA A 129 10.86 -14.38 -11.55
N LEU A 130 11.95 -14.38 -12.31
CA LEU A 130 13.22 -14.94 -11.90
C LEU A 130 14.25 -13.83 -11.72
N LEU A 131 14.77 -13.70 -10.50
CA LEU A 131 15.79 -12.70 -10.13
C LEU A 131 17.10 -13.40 -9.81
N GLN A 132 18.15 -13.14 -10.59
CA GLN A 132 19.48 -13.69 -10.39
C GLN A 132 20.39 -12.68 -9.71
N PHE A 133 21.12 -13.14 -8.69
CA PHE A 133 22.21 -12.41 -8.07
C PHE A 133 23.57 -12.93 -8.54
N ALA A 134 24.55 -12.04 -8.70
CA ALA A 134 25.88 -12.43 -9.14
C ALA A 134 26.66 -13.30 -8.12
N ASP A 135 26.25 -13.23 -6.86
CA ASP A 135 26.80 -14.00 -5.73
C ASP A 135 26.02 -15.27 -5.40
N GLU A 136 25.01 -15.63 -6.22
CA GLU A 136 24.20 -16.84 -6.04
C GLU A 136 24.29 -17.74 -7.29
N SER A 137 24.28 -19.06 -7.07
CA SER A 137 24.37 -20.05 -8.15
C SER A 137 23.07 -20.23 -8.92
N GLU A 138 21.92 -19.97 -8.27
CA GLU A 138 20.60 -20.20 -8.84
C GLU A 138 19.75 -18.93 -8.75
N PRO A 139 18.90 -18.64 -9.75
CA PRO A 139 17.97 -17.54 -9.68
C PRO A 139 16.87 -17.79 -8.63
N ARG A 140 16.42 -16.72 -8.00
CA ARG A 140 15.28 -16.76 -7.09
C ARG A 140 13.99 -16.64 -7.89
N ALA A 141 13.09 -17.59 -7.72
CA ALA A 141 11.73 -17.48 -8.22
C ALA A 141 10.90 -16.65 -7.24
N LEU A 142 10.19 -15.65 -7.75
CA LEU A 142 9.32 -14.76 -7.00
C LEU A 142 7.89 -14.86 -7.51
N GLY A 143 6.95 -14.96 -6.57
CA GLY A 143 5.50 -14.87 -6.77
C GLY A 143 4.89 -13.67 -6.05
N PRO A 144 3.57 -13.42 -6.21
CA PRO A 144 2.90 -12.30 -5.57
C PRO A 144 3.02 -12.34 -4.04
N GLY A 145 3.52 -11.24 -3.46
CA GLY A 145 3.79 -11.09 -2.03
C GLY A 145 5.22 -11.43 -1.63
N ASP A 146 6.01 -12.08 -2.47
CA ASP A 146 7.43 -12.27 -2.21
C ASP A 146 8.18 -10.94 -2.31
N SER A 147 9.17 -10.77 -1.44
CA SER A 147 9.98 -9.55 -1.41
C SER A 147 11.46 -9.85 -1.21
N VAL A 148 12.29 -8.96 -1.72
CA VAL A 148 13.76 -9.05 -1.61
C VAL A 148 14.32 -7.68 -1.25
N LEU A 149 15.25 -7.67 -0.29
CA LEU A 149 16.10 -6.51 -0.02
C LEU A 149 17.44 -6.70 -0.75
N ILE A 150 17.74 -5.75 -1.62
CA ILE A 150 18.98 -5.70 -2.41
C ILE A 150 19.87 -4.62 -1.83
N ALA A 151 21.02 -5.01 -1.30
CA ALA A 151 21.99 -4.07 -0.74
C ALA A 151 22.67 -3.24 -1.84
N PRO A 152 23.22 -2.06 -1.50
CA PRO A 152 24.04 -1.30 -2.43
C PRO A 152 25.11 -2.16 -3.07
N HIS A 153 25.33 -1.98 -4.38
CA HIS A 153 26.31 -2.70 -5.18
C HIS A 153 26.15 -4.23 -5.23
N ARG A 154 25.05 -4.77 -4.73
CA ARG A 154 24.73 -6.18 -4.95
C ARG A 154 24.19 -6.37 -6.35
N ARG A 155 25.07 -6.83 -7.26
CA ARG A 155 24.73 -7.01 -8.67
C ARG A 155 23.65 -8.07 -8.84
N HIS A 156 22.62 -7.71 -9.57
CA HIS A 156 21.45 -8.56 -9.85
C HIS A 156 20.94 -8.33 -11.26
N ARG A 157 20.08 -9.20 -11.75
CA ARG A 157 19.43 -9.11 -13.05
C ARG A 157 18.12 -9.87 -13.07
N VAL A 158 17.21 -9.45 -13.92
CA VAL A 158 15.94 -10.14 -14.18
C VAL A 158 16.17 -11.15 -15.29
N GLU A 159 15.98 -12.44 -15.01
CA GLU A 159 16.11 -13.53 -15.98
C GLU A 159 14.81 -13.81 -16.71
N ALA A 160 13.67 -13.63 -16.05
CA ALA A 160 12.34 -13.83 -16.67
C ALA A 160 11.27 -13.02 -15.95
N THR A 161 10.27 -12.62 -16.71
CA THR A 161 8.97 -12.08 -16.23
C THR A 161 7.85 -12.66 -17.09
N ASP A 162 6.61 -12.61 -16.57
CA ASP A 162 5.46 -13.19 -17.24
C ASP A 162 5.07 -12.47 -18.54
N PRO A 163 4.41 -13.19 -19.49
CA PRO A 163 3.67 -12.57 -20.57
C PRO A 163 2.46 -11.79 -20.03
N ALA A 164 1.76 -11.06 -20.91
CA ALA A 164 0.56 -10.32 -20.53
C ALA A 164 -0.42 -11.17 -19.69
N PRO A 165 -0.93 -10.66 -18.57
CA PRO A 165 -0.93 -9.26 -18.12
C PRO A 165 0.40 -8.77 -17.48
N GLY A 166 1.45 -9.57 -17.47
CA GLY A 166 2.80 -9.20 -17.05
C GLY A 166 3.05 -9.31 -15.53
N SER A 167 4.27 -8.99 -15.16
CA SER A 167 4.73 -8.96 -13.77
C SER A 167 4.76 -7.52 -13.28
N VAL A 168 4.08 -7.25 -12.16
CA VAL A 168 4.00 -5.92 -11.54
C VAL A 168 4.76 -5.92 -10.23
N TRP A 169 5.68 -4.98 -10.10
CA TRP A 169 6.54 -4.82 -8.94
C TRP A 169 6.30 -3.48 -8.25
N LEU A 170 6.56 -3.46 -6.96
CA LEU A 170 6.71 -2.24 -6.19
C LEU A 170 8.14 -2.22 -5.65
N ALA A 171 8.91 -1.20 -6.04
CA ALA A 171 10.32 -1.05 -5.66
C ALA A 171 10.52 0.23 -4.85
N LEU A 172 11.13 0.11 -3.67
CA LEU A 172 11.54 1.21 -2.82
C LEU A 172 13.06 1.31 -2.86
N PHE A 173 13.57 2.39 -3.43
CA PHE A 173 14.99 2.74 -3.41
C PHE A 173 15.26 3.74 -2.30
N PHE A 174 16.34 3.53 -1.52
CA PHE A 174 16.67 4.38 -0.38
C PHE A 174 18.16 4.31 0.01
N GLY A 175 18.64 5.31 0.79
CA GLY A 175 19.97 5.30 1.41
C GLY A 175 21.12 5.81 0.56
N ALA A 176 20.90 6.25 -0.68
CA ALA A 176 21.80 7.10 -1.44
C ALA A 176 21.00 8.27 -1.98
N ALA A 177 21.64 9.41 -2.24
CA ALA A 177 20.96 10.49 -2.95
C ALA A 177 20.42 9.91 -4.26
N CYS A 178 19.10 9.71 -4.33
CA CYS A 178 18.42 9.26 -5.54
C CYS A 178 18.46 10.42 -6.54
N ALA A 179 19.60 10.61 -7.20
CA ALA A 179 19.71 11.54 -8.32
C ALA A 179 18.79 11.03 -9.42
N GLY A 180 17.80 11.86 -9.78
CA GLY A 180 16.88 11.63 -10.86
C GLY A 180 17.56 11.67 -12.24
#